data_465c49108b81e8c78ecc9277796d4ced
#
_entry.id   465c49108b81e8c78ecc9277796d4ced
#
_cell.length_a   1.000
_cell.length_b   1.000
_cell.length_c   1.000
_cell.angle_alpha   90.00
_cell.angle_beta   90.00
_cell.angle_gamma   90.00
#
_symmetry.space_group_name_H-M   'P 1'
#
loop_
_entity.id
_entity.type
_entity.pdbx_description
1 polymer ?
#
loop_
_entity_poly.entity_id
_entity_poly.type
_entity_poly.pdbx_seq_one_letter_code
_entity_poly.pdbx_strand_id
1 'polypeptide(L)'
;MIPGKKLVLAALAALSVSLLHVSLLHAQTAATDSGKLRGATVNNIESFKGVPFAAPPVGDLRWRAPQPVKPWTGTRAATAYSADCMQVPFPSDAAPLGTTPSEDCLYLNVWRPAGTHPGDKLPVMFWIYGGGFVNGGSSPAVYDGSKFAAKGIVFVSANYRLGRFGFFAFPELTRENPDGMLGNYAFMDQIAALQWVRRNIAAFGGDPSNVTVFGESAGGFSVHMLLTSPLAQGLFVRAIVESGGGRGNLGGQRYVSTALPHGPASAESIGVEFAKSMGIQGTGKAALEALRKLPAEKVRGNLNMATMAQPGYAGPMIDGHVVLADPQAAYLAGNSWPVPVLLGTNSLDIGFGFQPSKDALFAGFGPYRQQAMQAYDPTGNAPLAAVRYAVNMDRFMVEPARFVATVYASQNQPAYIYRFSYVAQSMRKQWPGAPHATEIPYVFDTVQAKYGKDLAPQDEAMAQAMLNYWVAFAKTGDPSTGNPVAWPRFTPETNMVMDFTPNNGPVAETDPWKARLDVTAAIVSSAPPAPAPPARPASPARR
;
A
#
# COMPACT_ATOMS: atom_id res chain seq x y z
N MET A 1 90.53 -29.26 -35.16
CA MET A 1 90.58 -28.15 -36.18
C MET A 1 89.13 -27.81 -36.50
N ILE A 2 88.85 -26.57 -36.43
CA ILE A 2 87.59 -25.85 -36.87
C ILE A 2 86.50 -25.73 -35.83
N PRO A 3 86.04 -24.49 -35.55
CA PRO A 3 85.33 -24.09 -34.33
C PRO A 3 83.82 -24.09 -34.46
N GLY A 4 83.20 -24.27 -33.30
CA GLY A 4 81.75 -24.27 -33.14
C GLY A 4 81.13 -22.89 -33.26
N LYS A 5 79.97 -22.84 -33.94
CA LYS A 5 79.07 -21.68 -33.96
C LYS A 5 78.11 -21.76 -32.80
N LYS A 6 78.15 -20.77 -31.93
CA LYS A 6 77.15 -20.54 -30.86
C LYS A 6 75.89 -19.99 -31.49
N LEU A 7 74.79 -20.69 -31.34
CA LEU A 7 73.44 -20.19 -31.67
C LEU A 7 72.92 -19.41 -30.43
N VAL A 8 72.65 -18.13 -30.62
CA VAL A 8 71.99 -17.29 -29.62
C VAL A 8 70.46 -17.38 -29.89
N LEU A 9 69.73 -18.06 -29.00
CA LEU A 9 68.28 -18.01 -28.99
C LEU A 9 67.84 -16.73 -28.27
N ALA A 10 67.24 -15.79 -28.99
CA ALA A 10 66.55 -14.65 -28.45
C ALA A 10 65.14 -15.08 -28.00
N ALA A 11 64.88 -15.11 -26.70
CA ALA A 11 63.56 -15.34 -26.15
C ALA A 11 62.76 -14.00 -26.18
N LEU A 12 61.79 -13.89 -27.05
CA LEU A 12 60.79 -12.84 -27.00
C LEU A 12 59.79 -13.14 -25.86
N ALA A 13 59.94 -12.44 -24.76
CA ALA A 13 58.91 -12.39 -23.71
C ALA A 13 57.76 -11.51 -24.16
N ALA A 14 56.65 -12.12 -24.59
CA ALA A 14 55.41 -11.41 -24.82
C ALA A 14 54.82 -11.00 -23.46
N LEU A 15 54.93 -9.72 -23.09
CA LEU A 15 54.18 -9.12 -21.98
C LEU A 15 52.70 -9.00 -22.42
N SER A 16 51.87 -9.96 -22.00
CA SER A 16 50.42 -9.81 -22.01
C SER A 16 50.02 -8.83 -20.90
N VAL A 17 49.82 -7.57 -21.26
CA VAL A 17 49.16 -6.57 -20.41
C VAL A 17 47.69 -6.94 -20.34
N SER A 18 47.32 -7.68 -19.28
CA SER A 18 45.93 -7.85 -18.86
C SER A 18 45.41 -6.47 -18.45
N LEU A 19 44.68 -5.82 -19.36
CA LEU A 19 43.86 -4.66 -19.04
C LEU A 19 42.76 -5.14 -18.07
N LEU A 20 43.05 -5.08 -16.77
CA LEU A 20 41.99 -5.06 -15.76
C LEU A 20 41.12 -3.84 -16.09
N HIS A 21 39.98 -4.09 -16.71
CA HIS A 21 38.91 -3.12 -16.72
C HIS A 21 38.43 -2.95 -15.26
N VAL A 22 39.08 -2.09 -14.54
CA VAL A 22 38.52 -1.48 -13.33
C VAL A 22 37.35 -0.65 -13.86
N SER A 23 36.15 -1.26 -13.89
CA SER A 23 34.92 -0.51 -14.02
C SER A 23 34.93 0.51 -12.89
N LEU A 24 35.31 1.73 -13.20
CA LEU A 24 35.11 2.88 -12.34
C LEU A 24 33.61 2.85 -12.03
N LEU A 25 33.27 2.37 -10.83
CA LEU A 25 31.95 2.55 -10.22
C LEU A 25 31.70 4.06 -10.19
N HIS A 26 31.16 4.59 -11.28
CA HIS A 26 30.64 5.95 -11.28
C HIS A 26 29.54 5.92 -10.23
N ALA A 27 29.83 6.55 -9.10
CA ALA A 27 28.86 6.68 -8.02
C ALA A 27 27.65 7.39 -8.62
N GLN A 28 26.56 6.64 -8.82
CA GLN A 28 25.36 7.15 -9.46
C GLN A 28 24.78 8.25 -8.59
N THR A 29 24.59 9.42 -9.16
CA THR A 29 24.05 10.58 -8.47
C THR A 29 22.74 11.01 -9.09
N ALA A 30 21.84 11.54 -8.26
CA ALA A 30 20.62 12.20 -8.69
C ALA A 30 20.50 13.56 -7.97
N ALA A 31 20.08 14.57 -8.70
CA ALA A 31 19.85 15.90 -8.14
C ALA A 31 18.37 16.09 -7.87
N THR A 32 18.00 16.28 -6.62
CA THR A 32 16.63 16.60 -6.18
C THR A 32 16.50 18.09 -5.87
N ASP A 33 15.26 18.55 -5.65
CA ASP A 33 14.97 19.91 -5.19
C ASP A 33 15.63 20.26 -3.84
N SER A 34 15.97 19.25 -3.05
CA SER A 34 16.56 19.42 -1.71
C SER A 34 18.08 19.22 -1.69
N GLY A 35 18.69 18.62 -2.73
CA GLY A 35 20.15 18.42 -2.83
C GLY A 35 20.52 17.17 -3.64
N LYS A 36 21.84 16.92 -3.74
CA LYS A 36 22.38 15.77 -4.49
C LYS A 36 22.39 14.50 -3.63
N LEU A 37 22.09 13.38 -4.26
CA LEU A 37 22.10 12.04 -3.68
C LEU A 37 23.12 11.16 -4.38
N ARG A 38 23.72 10.22 -3.65
CA ARG A 38 24.54 9.14 -4.19
C ARG A 38 23.94 7.79 -3.78
N GLY A 39 23.50 7.03 -4.76
CA GLY A 39 22.95 5.69 -4.59
C GLY A 39 24.01 4.59 -4.63
N ALA A 40 23.54 3.35 -4.71
CA ALA A 40 24.33 2.14 -4.90
C ALA A 40 23.88 1.39 -6.15
N THR A 41 24.81 0.66 -6.78
CA THR A 41 24.52 -0.20 -7.93
C THR A 41 24.81 -1.65 -7.56
N VAL A 42 23.82 -2.53 -7.76
CA VAL A 42 23.94 -3.97 -7.55
C VAL A 42 23.22 -4.68 -8.69
N ASN A 43 23.86 -5.66 -9.32
CA ASN A 43 23.27 -6.47 -10.41
C ASN A 43 22.60 -5.62 -11.51
N ASN A 44 23.26 -4.58 -11.97
CA ASN A 44 22.78 -3.64 -12.99
C ASN A 44 21.49 -2.87 -12.58
N ILE A 45 21.22 -2.75 -11.30
CA ILE A 45 20.14 -1.93 -10.73
C ILE A 45 20.75 -0.88 -9.82
N GLU A 46 20.33 0.36 -10.00
CA GLU A 46 20.66 1.49 -9.13
C GLU A 46 19.56 1.68 -8.11
N SER A 47 19.95 1.83 -6.85
CA SER A 47 19.03 2.15 -5.76
C SER A 47 19.46 3.36 -4.97
N PHE A 48 18.50 4.17 -4.57
CA PHE A 48 18.64 5.32 -3.68
C PHE A 48 17.72 5.08 -2.50
N LYS A 49 18.28 4.72 -1.35
CA LYS A 49 17.54 4.33 -0.15
C LYS A 49 17.67 5.40 0.93
N GLY A 50 16.64 5.61 1.72
CA GLY A 50 16.64 6.60 2.80
C GLY A 50 16.66 8.06 2.30
N VAL A 51 15.93 8.35 1.24
CA VAL A 51 15.77 9.69 0.66
C VAL A 51 14.70 10.45 1.43
N PRO A 52 15.00 11.57 2.11
CA PRO A 52 13.98 12.33 2.84
C PRO A 52 13.02 13.01 1.86
N PHE A 53 11.71 12.84 2.07
CA PHE A 53 10.68 13.56 1.30
C PHE A 53 9.97 14.64 2.12
N ALA A 54 10.10 14.57 3.45
CA ALA A 54 9.60 15.57 4.39
C ALA A 54 10.58 15.73 5.56
N ALA A 55 10.44 16.83 6.31
CA ALA A 55 11.18 17.06 7.55
C ALA A 55 10.79 16.01 8.62
N PRO A 56 11.71 15.63 9.53
CA PRO A 56 11.41 14.74 10.63
C PRO A 56 10.18 15.20 11.43
N PRO A 57 9.12 14.36 11.59
CA PRO A 57 7.88 14.76 12.27
C PRO A 57 7.99 14.63 13.80
N VAL A 58 9.01 15.23 14.38
CA VAL A 58 9.37 15.12 15.80
C VAL A 58 9.14 16.43 16.56
N GLY A 59 8.99 16.38 17.87
CA GLY A 59 8.83 17.56 18.72
C GLY A 59 7.60 18.38 18.32
N ASP A 60 7.77 19.65 17.98
CA ASP A 60 6.69 20.54 17.58
C ASP A 60 6.06 20.17 16.23
N LEU A 61 6.73 19.35 15.41
CA LEU A 61 6.20 18.82 14.16
C LEU A 61 5.40 17.52 14.34
N ARG A 62 5.40 16.93 15.55
CA ARG A 62 4.51 15.81 15.88
C ARG A 62 3.06 16.28 15.73
N TRP A 63 2.26 15.51 14.97
CA TRP A 63 0.87 15.83 14.60
C TRP A 63 0.73 17.17 13.85
N ARG A 64 1.63 17.40 12.91
CA ARG A 64 1.48 18.40 11.85
C ARG A 64 1.53 17.75 10.47
N ALA A 65 0.95 18.41 9.49
CA ALA A 65 1.13 18.02 8.09
C ALA A 65 2.63 17.95 7.76
N PRO A 66 3.08 17.08 6.83
CA PRO A 66 4.48 16.98 6.45
C PRO A 66 5.04 18.34 6.04
N GLN A 67 6.22 18.68 6.57
CA GLN A 67 6.90 19.94 6.28
C GLN A 67 8.01 19.72 5.27
N PRO A 68 8.39 20.75 4.47
CA PRO A 68 9.48 20.65 3.50
C PRO A 68 10.80 20.21 4.14
N VAL A 69 11.56 19.40 3.41
CA VAL A 69 12.92 19.02 3.78
C VAL A 69 13.82 20.26 3.78
N LYS A 70 14.66 20.40 4.80
CA LYS A 70 15.71 21.42 4.79
C LYS A 70 16.77 21.06 3.73
N PRO A 71 17.00 21.90 2.71
CA PRO A 71 18.00 21.64 1.69
C PRO A 71 19.40 21.42 2.28
N TRP A 72 20.19 20.56 1.64
CA TRP A 72 21.57 20.30 2.04
C TRP A 72 22.56 20.62 0.93
N THR A 73 23.79 20.95 1.34
CA THR A 73 24.93 21.14 0.45
C THR A 73 25.73 19.84 0.31
N GLY A 74 26.46 19.69 -0.81
CA GLY A 74 27.24 18.48 -1.10
C GLY A 74 26.36 17.30 -1.55
N THR A 75 26.90 16.09 -1.44
CA THR A 75 26.23 14.86 -1.86
C THR A 75 25.92 13.97 -0.66
N ARG A 76 24.64 13.72 -0.41
CA ARG A 76 24.16 12.83 0.65
C ARG A 76 24.21 11.37 0.18
N ALA A 77 24.75 10.48 1.00
CA ALA A 77 24.66 9.04 0.76
C ALA A 77 23.20 8.56 0.92
N ALA A 78 22.72 7.80 -0.07
CA ALA A 78 21.40 7.20 -0.13
C ALA A 78 21.56 5.69 -0.44
N THR A 79 22.35 4.99 0.38
CA THR A 79 22.76 3.60 0.15
C THR A 79 22.15 2.61 1.13
N ALA A 80 21.45 3.08 2.15
CA ALA A 80 20.80 2.26 3.18
C ALA A 80 19.39 2.80 3.46
N TYR A 81 18.49 1.91 3.87
CA TYR A 81 17.18 2.31 4.37
C TYR A 81 17.32 3.20 5.60
N SER A 82 16.46 4.21 5.70
CA SER A 82 16.22 4.92 6.97
C SER A 82 15.28 4.11 7.86
N ALA A 83 15.08 4.56 9.09
CA ALA A 83 14.19 3.91 10.04
C ALA A 83 12.77 3.79 9.47
N ASP A 84 12.13 2.64 9.68
CA ASP A 84 10.68 2.51 9.54
C ASP A 84 9.96 3.32 10.62
N CYS A 85 8.69 3.65 10.40
CA CYS A 85 7.95 4.50 11.33
C CYS A 85 7.69 3.83 12.67
N MET A 86 7.64 4.64 13.73
CA MET A 86 7.48 4.19 15.11
C MET A 86 6.27 3.27 15.27
N GLN A 87 6.53 2.04 15.73
CA GLN A 87 5.56 0.96 15.89
C GLN A 87 6.04 -0.10 16.88
N VAL A 88 5.14 -0.98 17.31
CA VAL A 88 5.50 -2.28 17.92
C VAL A 88 5.52 -3.30 16.80
N PRO A 89 6.67 -3.91 16.45
CA PRO A 89 6.73 -4.92 15.40
C PRO A 89 5.72 -6.05 15.64
N PHE A 90 5.06 -6.50 14.58
CA PHE A 90 4.04 -7.54 14.64
C PHE A 90 4.43 -8.71 13.73
N PRO A 91 4.61 -9.94 14.29
CA PRO A 91 5.21 -11.06 13.55
C PRO A 91 4.38 -11.59 12.38
N SER A 92 3.05 -11.35 12.41
CA SER A 92 2.13 -11.84 11.38
C SER A 92 2.01 -10.93 10.16
N ASP A 93 2.72 -9.80 10.13
CA ASP A 93 2.74 -8.95 8.94
C ASP A 93 3.51 -9.62 7.79
N ALA A 94 3.35 -9.11 6.59
CA ALA A 94 3.88 -9.72 5.36
C ALA A 94 5.37 -10.05 5.44
N ALA A 95 6.13 -9.25 6.19
CA ALA A 95 7.55 -9.48 6.40
C ALA A 95 8.10 -8.76 7.64
N PRO A 96 9.22 -9.24 8.21
CA PRO A 96 9.96 -8.53 9.25
C PRO A 96 10.46 -7.18 8.75
N LEU A 97 10.48 -6.17 9.62
CA LEU A 97 11.10 -4.88 9.34
C LEU A 97 12.60 -5.05 9.10
N GLY A 98 13.15 -4.30 8.14
CA GLY A 98 14.58 -4.25 7.84
C GLY A 98 15.36 -3.26 8.71
N THR A 99 14.65 -2.39 9.46
CA THR A 99 15.25 -1.34 10.29
C THR A 99 14.57 -1.24 11.66
N THR A 100 15.23 -0.59 12.61
CA THR A 100 14.65 -0.25 13.90
C THR A 100 13.68 0.93 13.72
N PRO A 101 12.44 0.84 14.22
CA PRO A 101 11.46 1.92 14.12
C PRO A 101 11.88 3.21 14.83
N SER A 102 11.57 4.35 14.22
CA SER A 102 11.81 5.69 14.76
C SER A 102 10.65 6.62 14.43
N GLU A 103 10.52 7.73 15.17
CA GLU A 103 9.60 8.81 14.82
C GLU A 103 10.12 9.64 13.62
N ASP A 104 11.45 9.77 13.46
CA ASP A 104 12.09 10.30 12.26
C ASP A 104 12.11 9.22 11.16
N CYS A 105 11.05 9.18 10.35
CA CYS A 105 10.81 8.08 9.42
C CYS A 105 10.30 8.50 8.02
N LEU A 106 10.15 9.79 7.72
CA LEU A 106 9.56 10.25 6.46
C LEU A 106 10.59 10.22 5.32
N TYR A 107 10.91 9.00 4.92
CA TYR A 107 11.87 8.67 3.87
C TYR A 107 11.24 7.77 2.82
N LEU A 108 11.76 7.86 1.59
CA LEU A 108 11.40 6.99 0.48
C LEU A 108 12.65 6.34 -0.12
N ASN A 109 12.42 5.34 -0.97
CA ASN A 109 13.46 4.61 -1.67
C ASN A 109 13.12 4.56 -3.14
N VAL A 110 14.13 4.62 -4.02
CA VAL A 110 13.98 4.60 -5.48
C VAL A 110 14.89 3.53 -6.06
N TRP A 111 14.38 2.73 -7.00
CA TRP A 111 15.15 1.80 -7.82
C TRP A 111 14.93 2.11 -9.28
N ARG A 112 15.99 1.96 -10.09
CA ARG A 112 15.95 2.16 -11.54
C ARG A 112 16.95 1.23 -12.24
N PRO A 113 16.80 0.94 -13.53
CA PRO A 113 17.85 0.29 -14.32
C PRO A 113 19.15 1.10 -14.26
N ALA A 114 20.30 0.43 -14.19
CA ALA A 114 21.57 1.13 -14.31
C ALA A 114 21.72 1.79 -15.68
N GLY A 115 22.37 2.95 -15.73
CA GLY A 115 22.50 3.72 -16.94
C GLY A 115 21.27 4.53 -17.32
N THR A 116 20.25 4.59 -16.47
CA THR A 116 19.08 5.45 -16.67
C THR A 116 19.47 6.93 -16.48
N HIS A 117 19.03 7.77 -17.41
CA HIS A 117 19.33 9.21 -17.43
C HIS A 117 18.07 10.06 -17.24
N PRO A 118 18.21 11.32 -16.76
CA PRO A 118 17.11 12.27 -16.81
C PRO A 118 16.59 12.43 -18.23
N GLY A 119 15.26 12.27 -18.41
CA GLY A 119 14.61 12.38 -19.72
C GLY A 119 14.26 11.05 -20.39
N ASP A 120 14.66 9.90 -19.84
CA ASP A 120 14.30 8.56 -20.37
C ASP A 120 12.81 8.25 -20.23
N LYS A 121 12.10 8.95 -19.34
CA LYS A 121 10.64 8.88 -19.16
C LYS A 121 10.13 7.47 -18.89
N LEU A 122 10.83 6.70 -18.05
CA LEU A 122 10.38 5.38 -17.64
C LEU A 122 9.10 5.48 -16.80
N PRO A 123 8.17 4.52 -16.94
CA PRO A 123 6.99 4.44 -16.06
C PRO A 123 7.40 4.34 -14.60
N VAL A 124 6.63 4.94 -13.71
CA VAL A 124 6.87 4.95 -12.27
C VAL A 124 5.83 4.10 -11.56
N MET A 125 6.25 3.23 -10.65
CA MET A 125 5.36 2.53 -9.73
C MET A 125 5.66 2.98 -8.29
N PHE A 126 4.61 3.41 -7.58
CA PHE A 126 4.69 3.91 -6.21
C PHE A 126 3.96 2.97 -5.26
N TRP A 127 4.70 2.31 -4.36
CA TRP A 127 4.22 1.32 -3.41
C TRP A 127 3.82 1.91 -2.06
N ILE A 128 2.66 1.48 -1.55
CA ILE A 128 2.16 1.77 -0.20
C ILE A 128 1.93 0.44 0.52
N TYR A 129 2.70 0.19 1.57
CA TYR A 129 2.62 -1.05 2.36
C TYR A 129 1.37 -1.11 3.24
N GLY A 130 0.99 -2.33 3.64
CA GLY A 130 -0.10 -2.64 4.55
C GLY A 130 0.27 -2.61 6.03
N GLY A 131 -0.47 -3.38 6.85
CA GLY A 131 -0.22 -3.51 8.29
C GLY A 131 -1.22 -2.74 9.15
N GLY A 132 -2.47 -2.58 8.71
CA GLY A 132 -3.58 -2.01 9.50
C GLY A 132 -3.38 -0.56 9.93
N PHE A 133 -2.50 0.20 9.28
CA PHE A 133 -2.08 1.55 9.67
C PHE A 133 -1.35 1.65 11.01
N VAL A 134 -0.97 0.53 11.59
CA VAL A 134 -0.29 0.46 12.89
C VAL A 134 1.05 -0.27 12.81
N ASN A 135 1.27 -1.03 11.75
CA ASN A 135 2.48 -1.79 11.46
C ASN A 135 2.94 -1.57 10.01
N GLY A 136 4.12 -2.07 9.68
CA GLY A 136 4.70 -2.06 8.35
C GLY A 136 5.82 -1.05 8.16
N GLY A 137 6.41 -1.05 6.98
CA GLY A 137 7.52 -0.18 6.60
C GLY A 137 7.94 -0.41 5.16
N SER A 138 8.81 0.44 4.64
CA SER A 138 9.35 0.31 3.28
C SER A 138 10.65 -0.49 3.20
N SER A 139 11.19 -0.92 4.33
CA SER A 139 12.47 -1.63 4.44
C SER A 139 12.41 -3.16 4.31
N PRO A 140 11.26 -3.88 4.51
CA PRO A 140 11.21 -5.32 4.38
C PRO A 140 11.75 -5.84 3.04
N ALA A 141 12.50 -6.94 3.09
CA ALA A 141 13.17 -7.51 1.90
C ALA A 141 12.18 -7.93 0.79
N VAL A 142 10.94 -8.27 1.15
CA VAL A 142 9.90 -8.62 0.17
C VAL A 142 9.43 -7.43 -0.68
N TYR A 143 9.74 -6.19 -0.27
CA TYR A 143 9.41 -4.96 -0.99
C TYR A 143 10.59 -4.40 -1.80
N ASP A 144 11.64 -5.19 -2.03
CA ASP A 144 12.76 -4.76 -2.87
C ASP A 144 12.32 -4.52 -4.31
N GLY A 145 12.54 -3.29 -4.81
CA GLY A 145 12.08 -2.86 -6.13
C GLY A 145 12.96 -3.26 -7.30
N SER A 146 14.03 -4.03 -7.07
CA SER A 146 15.02 -4.36 -8.11
C SER A 146 14.43 -5.12 -9.30
N LYS A 147 13.44 -5.98 -9.06
CA LYS A 147 12.79 -6.75 -10.13
C LYS A 147 11.90 -5.87 -11.02
N PHE A 148 11.18 -4.90 -10.44
CA PHE A 148 10.48 -3.87 -11.21
C PHE A 148 11.46 -3.03 -12.03
N ALA A 149 12.57 -2.62 -11.43
CA ALA A 149 13.61 -1.88 -12.14
C ALA A 149 14.21 -2.70 -13.30
N ALA A 150 14.46 -3.99 -13.12
CA ALA A 150 14.92 -4.88 -14.19
C ALA A 150 13.92 -4.97 -15.37
N LYS A 151 12.65 -4.64 -15.15
CA LYS A 151 11.61 -4.58 -16.19
C LYS A 151 11.44 -3.18 -16.80
N GLY A 152 12.34 -2.23 -16.49
CA GLY A 152 12.29 -0.86 -17.03
C GLY A 152 11.30 0.05 -16.33
N ILE A 153 11.06 -0.16 -15.05
CA ILE A 153 10.24 0.69 -14.18
C ILE A 153 11.15 1.48 -13.24
N VAL A 154 10.82 2.73 -12.97
CA VAL A 154 11.33 3.43 -11.79
C VAL A 154 10.40 3.10 -10.63
N PHE A 155 10.87 2.29 -9.70
CA PHE A 155 10.09 1.86 -8.56
C PHE A 155 10.36 2.77 -7.35
N VAL A 156 9.32 3.14 -6.62
CA VAL A 156 9.39 3.97 -5.42
C VAL A 156 8.59 3.33 -4.29
N SER A 157 9.17 3.22 -3.11
CA SER A 157 8.45 2.90 -1.86
C SER A 157 8.67 4.01 -0.84
N ALA A 158 7.66 4.31 -0.02
CA ALA A 158 7.76 5.37 0.97
C ALA A 158 7.21 4.92 2.33
N ASN A 159 7.83 5.40 3.40
CA ASN A 159 7.27 5.32 4.73
C ASN A 159 6.13 6.35 4.91
N TYR A 160 5.20 6.05 5.80
CA TYR A 160 4.19 6.96 6.30
C TYR A 160 3.95 6.73 7.79
N ARG A 161 3.60 7.77 8.53
CA ARG A 161 3.38 7.67 9.97
C ARG A 161 2.28 6.68 10.33
N LEU A 162 2.49 5.91 11.39
CA LEU A 162 1.64 4.82 11.82
C LEU A 162 0.98 5.10 13.17
N GLY A 163 -0.10 4.39 13.46
CA GLY A 163 -0.78 4.43 14.75
C GLY A 163 -1.15 5.84 15.14
N ARG A 164 -0.91 6.20 16.40
CA ARG A 164 -1.21 7.55 16.93
C ARG A 164 -0.32 8.65 16.35
N PHE A 165 0.79 8.33 15.69
CA PHE A 165 1.59 9.34 14.98
C PHE A 165 0.95 9.70 13.64
N GLY A 166 0.30 8.73 13.00
CA GLY A 166 -0.36 8.89 11.69
C GLY A 166 -1.82 9.30 11.77
N PHE A 167 -2.52 8.90 12.84
CA PHE A 167 -3.97 9.15 13.01
C PHE A 167 -4.27 9.59 14.45
N PHE A 168 -4.37 10.89 14.63
CA PHE A 168 -4.62 11.48 15.94
C PHE A 168 -5.31 12.84 15.82
N ALA A 169 -6.37 13.06 16.58
CA ALA A 169 -7.04 14.35 16.69
C ALA A 169 -7.15 14.75 18.17
N PHE A 170 -7.12 16.05 18.40
CA PHE A 170 -7.23 16.64 19.74
C PHE A 170 -7.79 18.07 19.59
N PRO A 171 -8.62 18.58 20.50
CA PRO A 171 -9.29 19.87 20.31
C PRO A 171 -8.34 21.05 20.02
N GLU A 172 -7.14 21.06 20.62
CA GLU A 172 -6.17 22.12 20.32
C GLU A 172 -5.53 21.96 18.94
N LEU A 173 -5.36 20.72 18.43
CA LEU A 173 -4.91 20.50 17.05
C LEU A 173 -5.89 21.08 16.03
N THR A 174 -7.20 20.97 16.29
CA THR A 174 -8.24 21.59 15.45
C THR A 174 -8.14 23.12 15.50
N ARG A 175 -7.87 23.70 16.68
CA ARG A 175 -7.67 25.15 16.82
C ARG A 175 -6.39 25.64 16.15
N GLU A 176 -5.29 24.89 16.22
CA GLU A 176 -4.02 25.22 15.55
C GLU A 176 -4.11 25.12 14.02
N ASN A 177 -5.04 24.33 13.47
CA ASN A 177 -5.16 24.04 12.03
C ASN A 177 -6.55 24.48 11.51
N PRO A 178 -6.81 25.80 11.41
CA PRO A 178 -8.11 26.31 10.92
C PRO A 178 -8.41 25.87 9.48
N ASP A 179 -7.39 25.51 8.72
CA ASP A 179 -7.52 24.98 7.36
C ASP A 179 -7.90 23.49 7.36
N GLY A 180 -8.08 22.86 8.51
CA GLY A 180 -8.55 21.49 8.68
C GLY A 180 -7.53 20.40 8.32
N MET A 181 -6.27 20.74 8.09
CA MET A 181 -5.21 19.79 7.75
C MET A 181 -4.70 19.07 9.01
N LEU A 182 -5.51 18.17 9.55
CA LEU A 182 -5.22 17.43 10.79
C LEU A 182 -5.83 16.03 10.76
N GLY A 183 -5.38 15.19 11.68
CA GLY A 183 -5.97 13.89 11.97
C GLY A 183 -5.42 12.75 11.10
N ASN A 184 -5.41 12.92 9.80
CA ASN A 184 -4.98 11.92 8.81
C ASN A 184 -3.54 12.16 8.33
N TYR A 185 -2.59 12.30 9.25
CA TYR A 185 -1.19 12.61 8.90
C TYR A 185 -0.54 11.54 8.04
N ALA A 186 -0.93 10.26 8.21
CA ALA A 186 -0.43 9.17 7.38
C ALA A 186 -0.79 9.35 5.90
N PHE A 187 -2.02 9.75 5.58
CA PHE A 187 -2.42 10.04 4.20
C PHE A 187 -1.76 11.31 3.67
N MET A 188 -1.56 12.32 4.52
CA MET A 188 -0.79 13.51 4.16
C MET A 188 0.66 13.15 3.81
N ASP A 189 1.29 12.20 4.52
CA ASP A 189 2.65 11.72 4.25
C ASP A 189 2.71 11.04 2.89
N GLN A 190 1.74 10.17 2.56
CA GLN A 190 1.64 9.49 1.26
C GLN A 190 1.46 10.50 0.12
N ILE A 191 0.60 11.50 0.29
CA ILE A 191 0.41 12.60 -0.67
C ILE A 191 1.70 13.40 -0.83
N ALA A 192 2.40 13.72 0.25
CA ALA A 192 3.68 14.45 0.20
C ALA A 192 4.76 13.65 -0.53
N ALA A 193 4.81 12.31 -0.34
CA ALA A 193 5.72 11.44 -1.06
C ALA A 193 5.40 11.39 -2.57
N LEU A 194 4.12 11.31 -2.95
CA LEU A 194 3.70 11.40 -4.35
C LEU A 194 4.00 12.78 -4.96
N GLN A 195 3.83 13.86 -4.21
CA GLN A 195 4.24 15.21 -4.62
C GLN A 195 5.76 15.30 -4.80
N TRP A 196 6.54 14.63 -3.94
CA TRP A 196 7.98 14.51 -4.12
C TRP A 196 8.32 13.76 -5.43
N VAL A 197 7.64 12.66 -5.73
CA VAL A 197 7.79 11.93 -7.01
C VAL A 197 7.52 12.88 -8.17
N ARG A 198 6.42 13.63 -8.15
CA ARG A 198 6.09 14.58 -9.21
C ARG A 198 7.18 15.62 -9.46
N ARG A 199 7.84 16.11 -8.41
CA ARG A 199 8.91 17.14 -8.54
C ARG A 199 10.27 16.55 -8.92
N ASN A 200 10.59 15.33 -8.49
CA ASN A 200 11.96 14.85 -8.49
C ASN A 200 12.22 13.62 -9.36
N ILE A 201 11.20 12.81 -9.70
CA ILE A 201 11.44 11.50 -10.30
C ILE A 201 12.07 11.58 -11.69
N ALA A 202 11.94 12.70 -12.39
CA ALA A 202 12.61 12.94 -13.67
C ALA A 202 14.14 12.92 -13.53
N ALA A 203 14.70 13.32 -12.38
CA ALA A 203 16.13 13.21 -12.11
C ALA A 203 16.62 11.74 -11.98
N PHE A 204 15.69 10.83 -11.77
CA PHE A 204 15.92 9.37 -11.75
C PHE A 204 15.52 8.69 -13.06
N GLY A 205 15.19 9.46 -14.10
CA GLY A 205 14.74 8.96 -15.40
C GLY A 205 13.29 8.50 -15.45
N GLY A 206 12.51 8.69 -14.39
CA GLY A 206 11.08 8.40 -14.36
C GLY A 206 10.23 9.50 -14.99
N ASP A 207 9.05 9.12 -15.49
CA ASP A 207 8.06 10.05 -16.01
C ASP A 207 7.06 10.47 -14.91
N PRO A 208 7.09 11.73 -14.43
CA PRO A 208 6.16 12.21 -13.40
C PRO A 208 4.70 12.26 -13.89
N SER A 209 4.45 12.12 -15.20
CA SER A 209 3.11 12.05 -15.79
C SER A 209 2.62 10.60 -16.00
N ASN A 210 3.46 9.59 -15.70
CA ASN A 210 3.17 8.18 -15.86
C ASN A 210 3.40 7.40 -14.57
N VAL A 211 2.70 7.78 -13.50
CA VAL A 211 2.80 7.19 -12.18
C VAL A 211 1.62 6.24 -11.94
N THR A 212 1.90 5.01 -11.55
CA THR A 212 0.93 4.03 -11.04
C THR A 212 1.10 3.90 -9.53
N VAL A 213 0.07 4.23 -8.76
CA VAL A 213 0.06 3.98 -7.31
C VAL A 213 -0.49 2.59 -7.05
N PHE A 214 0.13 1.85 -6.11
CA PHE A 214 -0.37 0.55 -5.72
C PHE A 214 -0.08 0.24 -4.25
N GLY A 215 -0.90 -0.62 -3.65
CA GLY A 215 -0.75 -0.97 -2.25
C GLY A 215 -1.63 -2.14 -1.85
N GLU A 216 -1.21 -2.80 -0.79
CA GLU A 216 -1.89 -3.97 -0.24
C GLU A 216 -2.46 -3.67 1.14
N SER A 217 -3.62 -4.31 1.49
CA SER A 217 -4.27 -4.19 2.81
C SER A 217 -4.54 -2.72 3.16
N ALA A 218 -4.01 -2.23 4.28
CA ALA A 218 -4.07 -0.80 4.63
C ALA A 218 -3.45 0.11 3.54
N GLY A 219 -2.46 -0.38 2.78
CA GLY A 219 -1.95 0.30 1.59
C GLY A 219 -2.97 0.35 0.45
N GLY A 220 -3.73 -0.72 0.23
CA GLY A 220 -4.86 -0.74 -0.70
C GLY A 220 -6.00 0.19 -0.27
N PHE A 221 -6.34 0.22 1.03
CA PHE A 221 -7.23 1.23 1.59
C PHE A 221 -6.70 2.66 1.37
N SER A 222 -5.39 2.86 1.50
CA SER A 222 -4.76 4.15 1.18
C SER A 222 -4.96 4.53 -0.28
N VAL A 223 -4.84 3.57 -1.21
CA VAL A 223 -5.10 3.83 -2.64
C VAL A 223 -6.54 4.29 -2.86
N HIS A 224 -7.55 3.70 -2.18
CA HIS A 224 -8.93 4.21 -2.24
C HIS A 224 -9.04 5.64 -1.71
N MET A 225 -8.35 5.98 -0.62
CA MET A 225 -8.32 7.35 -0.10
C MET A 225 -7.68 8.32 -1.10
N LEU A 226 -6.59 7.93 -1.76
CA LEU A 226 -5.95 8.74 -2.80
C LEU A 226 -6.84 8.90 -4.04
N LEU A 227 -7.56 7.86 -4.45
CA LEU A 227 -8.50 7.90 -5.56
C LEU A 227 -9.68 8.87 -5.32
N THR A 228 -10.00 9.14 -4.07
CA THR A 228 -11.15 9.99 -3.67
C THR A 228 -10.73 11.30 -2.99
N SER A 229 -9.45 11.52 -2.74
CA SER A 229 -8.93 12.75 -2.11
C SER A 229 -8.67 13.85 -3.13
N PRO A 230 -9.19 15.08 -2.94
CA PRO A 230 -8.89 16.19 -3.83
C PRO A 230 -7.41 16.57 -3.82
N LEU A 231 -6.68 16.28 -2.74
CA LEU A 231 -5.26 16.61 -2.61
C LEU A 231 -4.34 15.68 -3.41
N ALA A 232 -4.86 14.54 -3.88
CA ALA A 232 -4.12 13.59 -4.70
C ALA A 232 -4.35 13.77 -6.22
N GLN A 233 -5.14 14.77 -6.62
CA GLN A 233 -5.47 15.03 -8.01
C GLN A 233 -4.23 15.19 -8.89
N GLY A 234 -4.16 14.37 -9.96
CA GLY A 234 -3.10 14.44 -10.96
C GLY A 234 -1.72 13.98 -10.46
N LEU A 235 -1.63 13.33 -9.29
CA LEU A 235 -0.38 12.76 -8.79
C LEU A 235 -0.10 11.36 -9.37
N PHE A 236 -1.11 10.71 -9.93
CA PHE A 236 -0.98 9.41 -10.59
C PHE A 236 -2.02 9.27 -11.71
N VAL A 237 -1.80 8.34 -12.62
CA VAL A 237 -2.64 8.07 -13.78
C VAL A 237 -3.18 6.64 -13.84
N ARG A 238 -2.81 5.78 -12.88
CA ARG A 238 -3.33 4.42 -12.70
C ARG A 238 -3.26 4.03 -11.23
N ALA A 239 -4.12 3.10 -10.84
CA ALA A 239 -4.13 2.59 -9.46
C ALA A 239 -4.31 1.08 -9.43
N ILE A 240 -3.58 0.40 -8.51
CA ILE A 240 -3.76 -1.02 -8.21
C ILE A 240 -4.11 -1.14 -6.73
N VAL A 241 -5.16 -1.89 -6.42
CA VAL A 241 -5.62 -2.15 -5.05
C VAL A 241 -5.55 -3.65 -4.79
N GLU A 242 -4.67 -4.03 -3.89
CA GLU A 242 -4.46 -5.41 -3.48
C GLU A 242 -5.10 -5.60 -2.09
N SER A 243 -6.16 -6.42 -2.01
CA SER A 243 -6.88 -6.70 -0.75
C SER A 243 -7.21 -5.44 0.08
N GLY A 244 -7.66 -4.36 -0.60
CA GLY A 244 -7.86 -3.04 -0.01
C GLY A 244 -9.31 -2.72 0.37
N GLY A 245 -10.25 -3.66 0.26
CA GLY A 245 -11.67 -3.38 0.50
C GLY A 245 -12.29 -2.48 -0.58
N GLY A 246 -12.88 -1.33 -0.18
CA GLY A 246 -13.44 -0.35 -1.13
C GLY A 246 -14.84 0.17 -0.79
N ARG A 247 -15.52 -0.39 0.23
CA ARG A 247 -16.81 0.12 0.69
C ARG A 247 -16.74 0.91 1.99
N GLY A 248 -15.97 0.50 2.97
CA GLY A 248 -15.89 1.15 4.28
C GLY A 248 -14.47 1.56 4.66
N ASN A 249 -14.35 2.38 5.68
CA ASN A 249 -13.08 2.70 6.33
C ASN A 249 -12.71 1.62 7.37
N LEU A 250 -11.43 1.34 7.54
CA LEU A 250 -10.92 0.61 8.68
C LEU A 250 -11.23 1.41 9.97
N GLY A 251 -12.17 0.91 10.79
CA GLY A 251 -12.61 1.59 12.01
C GLY A 251 -13.95 2.32 11.89
N GLY A 252 -14.65 2.20 10.75
CA GLY A 252 -15.99 2.77 10.52
C GLY A 252 -15.98 4.27 10.20
N GLN A 253 -17.17 4.86 10.11
CA GLN A 253 -17.34 6.29 9.83
C GLN A 253 -17.06 7.13 11.07
N ARG A 254 -15.81 7.51 11.25
CA ARG A 254 -15.37 8.38 12.34
C ARG A 254 -15.10 9.79 11.84
N TYR A 255 -15.64 10.77 12.52
CA TYR A 255 -15.38 12.19 12.26
C TYR A 255 -14.36 12.74 13.25
N VAL A 256 -13.73 13.86 12.89
CA VAL A 256 -12.74 14.54 13.76
C VAL A 256 -13.35 14.93 15.10
N SER A 257 -14.38 15.79 15.11
CA SER A 257 -14.94 16.38 16.33
C SER A 257 -16.36 15.91 16.67
N THR A 258 -17.07 15.32 15.68
CA THR A 258 -18.48 14.93 15.84
C THR A 258 -18.61 13.44 16.11
N ALA A 259 -19.36 13.06 17.14
CA ALA A 259 -19.80 11.68 17.34
C ALA A 259 -21.16 11.48 16.65
N LEU A 260 -21.32 10.35 15.95
CA LEU A 260 -22.62 9.97 15.39
C LEU A 260 -23.49 9.31 16.48
N PRO A 261 -24.82 9.56 16.47
CA PRO A 261 -25.75 8.78 17.31
C PRO A 261 -25.57 7.28 16.98
N HIS A 262 -25.30 6.46 17.98
CA HIS A 262 -25.04 5.02 17.83
C HIS A 262 -23.81 4.65 16.95
N GLY A 263 -22.96 5.64 16.60
CA GLY A 263 -21.72 5.46 15.85
C GLY A 263 -20.48 5.46 16.73
N PRO A 264 -19.29 5.38 16.11
CA PRO A 264 -18.03 5.46 16.84
C PRO A 264 -17.84 6.85 17.48
N ALA A 265 -17.11 6.88 18.60
CA ALA A 265 -16.70 8.12 19.24
C ALA A 265 -15.88 9.00 18.28
N SER A 266 -15.95 10.33 18.42
CA SER A 266 -15.13 11.24 17.59
C SER A 266 -13.63 11.03 17.85
N ALA A 267 -12.81 11.35 16.85
CA ALA A 267 -11.37 11.21 16.97
C ALA A 267 -10.79 12.12 18.07
N GLU A 268 -11.32 13.32 18.23
CA GLU A 268 -10.95 14.22 19.33
C GLU A 268 -11.25 13.64 20.71
N SER A 269 -12.43 13.03 20.89
CA SER A 269 -12.77 12.42 22.19
C SER A 269 -11.82 11.27 22.54
N ILE A 270 -11.42 10.46 21.55
CA ILE A 270 -10.41 9.41 21.72
C ILE A 270 -9.04 10.00 22.07
N GLY A 271 -8.65 11.11 21.43
CA GLY A 271 -7.41 11.82 21.75
C GLY A 271 -7.40 12.40 23.16
N VAL A 272 -8.55 12.90 23.63
CA VAL A 272 -8.71 13.39 25.01
C VAL A 272 -8.60 12.23 26.02
N GLU A 273 -9.23 11.09 25.75
CA GLU A 273 -9.09 9.90 26.61
C GLU A 273 -7.65 9.37 26.62
N PHE A 274 -6.97 9.40 25.49
CA PHE A 274 -5.53 9.08 25.45
C PHE A 274 -4.72 10.05 26.32
N ALA A 275 -4.94 11.37 26.23
CA ALA A 275 -4.27 12.36 27.06
C ALA A 275 -4.49 12.09 28.54
N LYS A 276 -5.73 11.84 28.96
CA LYS A 276 -6.07 11.47 30.34
C LYS A 276 -5.34 10.21 30.80
N SER A 277 -5.24 9.19 29.95
CA SER A 277 -4.52 7.95 30.27
C SER A 277 -3.01 8.18 30.49
N MET A 278 -2.48 9.28 29.96
CA MET A 278 -1.09 9.73 30.16
C MET A 278 -0.96 10.72 31.32
N GLY A 279 -2.02 10.95 32.10
CA GLY A 279 -2.03 11.90 33.21
C GLY A 279 -2.17 13.38 32.81
N ILE A 280 -2.45 13.65 31.53
CA ILE A 280 -2.56 15.00 30.97
C ILE A 280 -4.01 15.45 31.03
N GLN A 281 -4.26 16.59 31.72
CA GLN A 281 -5.59 17.17 31.93
C GLN A 281 -5.81 18.37 31.00
N GLY A 282 -7.10 18.63 30.69
CA GLY A 282 -7.50 19.73 29.80
C GLY A 282 -7.40 19.41 28.32
N THR A 283 -7.79 20.37 27.49
CA THR A 283 -7.88 20.21 26.02
C THR A 283 -7.26 21.37 25.25
N GLY A 284 -6.57 22.29 25.96
CA GLY A 284 -5.96 23.47 25.38
C GLY A 284 -4.46 23.29 25.08
N LYS A 285 -3.82 24.44 24.79
CA LYS A 285 -2.42 24.53 24.37
C LYS A 285 -1.45 23.80 25.32
N ALA A 286 -1.58 24.01 26.62
CA ALA A 286 -0.71 23.35 27.60
C ALA A 286 -0.82 21.81 27.56
N ALA A 287 -2.03 21.26 27.35
CA ALA A 287 -2.23 19.82 27.21
C ALA A 287 -1.60 19.30 25.93
N LEU A 288 -1.73 20.02 24.81
CA LEU A 288 -1.10 19.62 23.53
C LEU A 288 0.44 19.69 23.62
N GLU A 289 0.99 20.71 24.26
CA GLU A 289 2.44 20.79 24.51
C GLU A 289 2.94 19.62 25.38
N ALA A 290 2.18 19.24 26.41
CA ALA A 290 2.50 18.07 27.23
C ALA A 290 2.44 16.77 26.40
N LEU A 291 1.42 16.61 25.55
CA LEU A 291 1.32 15.48 24.62
C LEU A 291 2.50 15.41 23.65
N ARG A 292 2.93 16.53 23.05
CA ARG A 292 4.08 16.61 22.16
C ARG A 292 5.41 16.29 22.86
N LYS A 293 5.52 16.50 24.16
CA LYS A 293 6.69 16.17 24.99
C LYS A 293 6.73 14.71 25.44
N LEU A 294 5.68 13.93 25.25
CA LEU A 294 5.70 12.51 25.60
C LEU A 294 6.80 11.78 24.83
N PRO A 295 7.56 10.87 25.46
CA PRO A 295 8.42 9.93 24.76
C PRO A 295 7.65 9.17 23.67
N ALA A 296 8.28 8.91 22.54
CA ALA A 296 7.64 8.25 21.41
C ALA A 296 7.03 6.88 21.80
N GLU A 297 7.72 6.14 22.69
CA GLU A 297 7.25 4.85 23.22
C GLU A 297 5.93 4.98 23.99
N LYS A 298 5.69 6.09 24.69
CA LYS A 298 4.43 6.37 25.38
C LYS A 298 3.30 6.66 24.41
N VAL A 299 3.56 7.42 23.34
CA VAL A 299 2.59 7.67 22.26
C VAL A 299 2.25 6.38 21.52
N ARG A 300 3.26 5.59 21.16
CA ARG A 300 3.10 4.29 20.53
C ARG A 300 2.29 3.33 21.43
N GLY A 301 2.65 3.23 22.71
CA GLY A 301 2.12 2.23 23.64
C GLY A 301 2.37 0.81 23.13
N ASN A 302 1.38 -0.05 23.30
CA ASN A 302 1.38 -1.44 22.80
C ASN A 302 0.56 -1.61 21.50
N LEU A 303 0.31 -0.51 20.77
CA LEU A 303 -0.52 -0.53 19.58
C LEU A 303 0.14 -1.31 18.45
N ASN A 304 -0.57 -2.33 17.96
CA ASN A 304 -0.23 -3.17 16.81
C ASN A 304 -1.50 -3.78 16.21
N MET A 305 -1.40 -4.61 15.19
CA MET A 305 -2.56 -5.23 14.51
C MET A 305 -3.44 -6.07 15.45
N ALA A 306 -2.89 -6.70 16.48
CA ALA A 306 -3.68 -7.45 17.46
C ALA A 306 -4.44 -6.56 18.46
N THR A 307 -4.02 -5.31 18.64
CA THR A 307 -4.55 -4.39 19.66
C THR A 307 -5.24 -3.16 19.06
N MET A 308 -5.21 -2.96 17.76
CA MET A 308 -5.72 -1.75 17.09
C MET A 308 -7.23 -1.50 17.30
N ALA A 309 -8.00 -2.54 17.60
CA ALA A 309 -9.43 -2.42 17.91
C ALA A 309 -9.69 -2.00 19.36
N GLN A 310 -8.67 -1.94 20.21
CA GLN A 310 -8.82 -1.50 21.61
C GLN A 310 -9.04 0.03 21.71
N PRO A 311 -9.67 0.51 22.79
CA PRO A 311 -9.85 1.94 23.03
C PRO A 311 -8.54 2.74 23.00
N GLY A 312 -8.61 4.01 22.58
CA GLY A 312 -7.47 4.94 22.60
C GLY A 312 -6.68 5.01 21.27
N TYR A 313 -7.22 4.43 20.19
CA TYR A 313 -6.74 4.64 18.82
C TYR A 313 -7.90 5.01 17.91
N ALA A 314 -7.77 6.14 17.21
CA ALA A 314 -8.84 6.64 16.34
C ALA A 314 -8.87 5.95 14.97
N GLY A 315 -7.70 5.62 14.40
CA GLY A 315 -7.59 5.20 13.01
C GLY A 315 -7.91 6.32 12.02
N PRO A 316 -8.06 5.99 10.73
CA PRO A 316 -8.50 6.92 9.69
C PRO A 316 -9.84 7.59 10.04
N MET A 317 -9.98 8.87 9.67
CA MET A 317 -11.17 9.66 10.01
C MET A 317 -11.61 10.53 8.83
N ILE A 318 -12.88 10.89 8.81
CA ILE A 318 -13.43 11.87 7.86
C ILE A 318 -13.12 13.25 8.41
N ASP A 319 -12.18 13.97 7.77
CA ASP A 319 -11.72 15.30 8.14
C ASP A 319 -12.30 16.39 7.23
N GLY A 320 -12.88 16.00 6.09
CA GLY A 320 -13.48 16.89 5.10
C GLY A 320 -12.44 17.65 4.25
N HIS A 321 -11.16 17.24 4.26
CA HIS A 321 -10.06 17.82 3.46
C HIS A 321 -9.26 16.76 2.73
N VAL A 322 -8.64 15.84 3.47
CA VAL A 322 -7.92 14.69 2.93
C VAL A 322 -8.91 13.57 2.63
N VAL A 323 -9.81 13.29 3.59
CA VAL A 323 -10.86 12.28 3.51
C VAL A 323 -12.21 12.98 3.59
N LEU A 324 -12.89 13.12 2.44
CA LEU A 324 -14.17 13.84 2.34
C LEU A 324 -15.35 13.00 2.84
N ALA A 325 -15.30 11.69 2.60
CA ALA A 325 -16.34 10.73 2.95
C ALA A 325 -15.73 9.34 3.08
N ASP A 326 -16.52 8.34 3.48
CA ASP A 326 -16.09 6.97 3.30
C ASP A 326 -15.98 6.60 1.80
N PRO A 327 -15.18 5.60 1.44
CA PRO A 327 -14.95 5.25 0.04
C PRO A 327 -16.23 4.95 -0.74
N GLN A 328 -17.19 4.20 -0.16
CA GLN A 328 -18.43 3.87 -0.83
C GLN A 328 -19.22 5.12 -1.18
N ALA A 329 -19.40 6.03 -0.24
CA ALA A 329 -20.12 7.28 -0.46
C ALA A 329 -19.42 8.16 -1.51
N ALA A 330 -18.08 8.23 -1.46
CA ALA A 330 -17.30 8.98 -2.44
C ALA A 330 -17.45 8.40 -3.87
N TYR A 331 -17.35 7.07 -4.03
CA TYR A 331 -17.53 6.40 -5.31
C TYR A 331 -18.94 6.57 -5.88
N LEU A 332 -19.98 6.39 -5.06
CA LEU A 332 -21.37 6.57 -5.48
C LEU A 332 -21.69 8.01 -5.86
N ALA A 333 -21.03 8.98 -5.25
CA ALA A 333 -21.15 10.39 -5.59
C ALA A 333 -20.34 10.80 -6.84
N GLY A 334 -19.58 9.87 -7.46
CA GLY A 334 -18.70 10.17 -8.58
C GLY A 334 -17.45 10.97 -8.21
N ASN A 335 -17.11 11.04 -6.94
CA ASN A 335 -15.95 11.76 -6.42
C ASN A 335 -14.69 10.88 -6.42
N SER A 336 -14.38 10.25 -7.56
CA SER A 336 -13.14 9.49 -7.75
C SER A 336 -12.42 9.90 -9.02
N TRP A 337 -11.09 9.80 -9.01
CA TRP A 337 -10.27 10.14 -10.17
C TRP A 337 -10.50 9.11 -11.29
N PRO A 338 -10.79 9.56 -12.53
CA PRO A 338 -11.09 8.69 -13.67
C PRO A 338 -9.81 8.11 -14.26
N VAL A 339 -9.21 7.13 -13.59
CA VAL A 339 -7.98 6.44 -14.00
C VAL A 339 -8.25 4.94 -14.15
N PRO A 340 -7.54 4.21 -15.01
CA PRO A 340 -7.59 2.75 -15.03
C PRO A 340 -7.28 2.16 -13.65
N VAL A 341 -8.07 1.15 -13.23
CA VAL A 341 -7.88 0.46 -11.95
C VAL A 341 -7.74 -1.04 -12.12
N LEU A 342 -6.87 -1.63 -11.33
CA LEU A 342 -6.71 -3.07 -11.17
C LEU A 342 -6.94 -3.40 -9.70
N LEU A 343 -7.93 -4.26 -9.41
CA LEU A 343 -8.35 -4.57 -8.05
C LEU A 343 -8.38 -6.09 -7.85
N GLY A 344 -8.10 -6.55 -6.66
CA GLY A 344 -8.24 -7.97 -6.39
C GLY A 344 -8.01 -8.34 -4.94
N THR A 345 -8.12 -9.64 -4.70
CA THR A 345 -8.10 -10.23 -3.36
C THR A 345 -7.52 -11.64 -3.41
N ASN A 346 -7.17 -12.17 -2.25
CA ASN A 346 -6.71 -13.53 -2.11
C ASN A 346 -7.86 -14.51 -1.90
N SER A 347 -7.68 -15.78 -2.27
CA SER A 347 -8.73 -16.79 -2.15
C SER A 347 -9.05 -17.22 -0.71
N LEU A 348 -8.18 -16.89 0.24
CA LEU A 348 -8.37 -17.04 1.68
C LEU A 348 -8.05 -15.72 2.39
N ASP A 349 -8.64 -14.63 1.91
CA ASP A 349 -8.43 -13.28 2.42
C ASP A 349 -9.07 -13.06 3.80
N ILE A 350 -9.02 -11.85 4.36
CA ILE A 350 -9.58 -11.55 5.69
C ILE A 350 -11.07 -11.85 5.74
N GLY A 351 -11.46 -12.83 6.57
CA GLY A 351 -12.84 -13.32 6.70
C GLY A 351 -13.23 -13.64 8.15
N PHE A 352 -12.66 -12.94 9.13
CA PHE A 352 -12.98 -13.18 10.53
C PHE A 352 -14.42 -12.79 10.87
N GLY A 353 -15.08 -13.58 11.72
CA GLY A 353 -16.44 -13.31 12.15
C GLY A 353 -16.81 -14.09 13.42
N PHE A 354 -17.84 -13.62 14.12
CA PHE A 354 -18.22 -14.10 15.45
C PHE A 354 -19.65 -14.66 15.51
N GLN A 355 -20.33 -14.81 14.37
CA GLN A 355 -21.70 -15.34 14.33
C GLN A 355 -21.74 -16.76 14.93
N PRO A 356 -22.63 -17.03 15.92
CA PRO A 356 -22.59 -18.28 16.69
C PRO A 356 -23.19 -19.47 15.97
N SER A 357 -23.98 -19.25 14.92
CA SER A 357 -24.65 -20.30 14.14
C SER A 357 -24.84 -19.89 12.67
N LYS A 358 -25.11 -20.87 11.78
CA LYS A 358 -25.52 -20.60 10.40
C LYS A 358 -26.81 -19.77 10.35
N ASP A 359 -27.75 -20.04 11.25
CA ASP A 359 -29.00 -19.26 11.32
C ASP A 359 -28.75 -17.80 11.63
N ALA A 360 -27.91 -17.50 12.63
CA ALA A 360 -27.53 -16.13 12.95
C ALA A 360 -26.73 -15.47 11.80
N LEU A 361 -25.87 -16.22 11.12
CA LEU A 361 -25.11 -15.74 9.97
C LEU A 361 -26.04 -15.35 8.81
N PHE A 362 -26.93 -16.28 8.41
CA PHE A 362 -27.83 -16.07 7.29
C PHE A 362 -29.00 -15.14 7.60
N ALA A 363 -29.40 -14.98 8.87
CA ALA A 363 -30.35 -13.94 9.29
C ALA A 363 -29.87 -12.53 8.93
N GLY A 364 -28.55 -12.31 8.93
CA GLY A 364 -27.93 -11.04 8.52
C GLY A 364 -28.08 -10.71 7.03
N PHE A 365 -28.66 -11.59 6.21
CA PHE A 365 -29.00 -11.32 4.81
C PHE A 365 -30.46 -10.88 4.62
N GLY A 366 -31.25 -10.78 5.70
CA GLY A 366 -32.64 -10.30 5.65
C GLY A 366 -33.48 -11.01 4.56
N PRO A 367 -34.07 -10.27 3.61
CA PRO A 367 -34.89 -10.86 2.56
C PRO A 367 -34.14 -11.77 1.60
N TYR A 368 -32.81 -11.69 1.55
CA TYR A 368 -31.95 -12.51 0.68
C TYR A 368 -31.42 -13.78 1.37
N ARG A 369 -31.95 -14.13 2.55
CA ARG A 369 -31.47 -15.27 3.35
C ARG A 369 -31.41 -16.57 2.55
N GLN A 370 -32.46 -16.93 1.80
CA GLN A 370 -32.49 -18.15 1.02
C GLN A 370 -31.45 -18.18 -0.10
N GLN A 371 -31.32 -17.06 -0.83
CA GLN A 371 -30.29 -16.92 -1.87
C GLN A 371 -28.88 -17.05 -1.28
N ALA A 372 -28.64 -16.47 -0.09
CA ALA A 372 -27.37 -16.60 0.61
C ALA A 372 -27.09 -18.05 1.02
N MET A 373 -28.07 -18.76 1.57
CA MET A 373 -27.92 -20.19 1.90
C MET A 373 -27.57 -21.01 0.65
N GLN A 374 -28.27 -20.78 -0.45
CA GLN A 374 -27.99 -21.47 -1.72
C GLN A 374 -26.60 -21.14 -2.29
N ALA A 375 -26.14 -19.91 -2.14
CA ALA A 375 -24.86 -19.47 -2.68
C ALA A 375 -23.65 -19.90 -1.84
N TYR A 376 -23.77 -19.93 -0.50
CA TYR A 376 -22.67 -20.21 0.42
C TYR A 376 -22.67 -21.65 0.97
N ASP A 377 -23.81 -22.31 1.01
CA ASP A 377 -23.97 -23.66 1.60
C ASP A 377 -25.11 -24.42 0.92
N PRO A 378 -25.01 -24.69 -0.40
CA PRO A 378 -26.12 -25.27 -1.19
C PRO A 378 -26.60 -26.65 -0.69
N THR A 379 -25.75 -27.41 -0.03
CA THR A 379 -26.10 -28.71 0.54
C THR A 379 -26.50 -28.64 2.01
N GLY A 380 -26.33 -27.51 2.68
CA GLY A 380 -26.55 -27.34 4.11
C GLY A 380 -25.49 -27.98 5.02
N ASN A 381 -24.50 -28.68 4.45
CA ASN A 381 -23.55 -29.53 5.17
C ASN A 381 -22.17 -28.88 5.43
N ALA A 382 -21.89 -27.72 4.87
CA ALA A 382 -20.60 -27.09 5.08
C ALA A 382 -20.40 -26.70 6.57
N PRO A 383 -19.19 -26.83 7.14
CA PRO A 383 -18.92 -26.41 8.51
C PRO A 383 -19.20 -24.90 8.71
N LEU A 384 -19.80 -24.55 9.86
CA LEU A 384 -20.09 -23.14 10.21
C LEU A 384 -18.85 -22.24 10.02
N ALA A 385 -17.68 -22.70 10.46
CA ALA A 385 -16.46 -21.92 10.37
C ALA A 385 -16.11 -21.55 8.92
N ALA A 386 -16.26 -22.49 7.97
CA ALA A 386 -15.97 -22.26 6.56
C ALA A 386 -16.98 -21.28 5.93
N VAL A 387 -18.28 -21.49 6.17
CA VAL A 387 -19.34 -20.61 5.65
C VAL A 387 -19.21 -19.20 6.22
N ARG A 388 -18.99 -19.09 7.52
CA ARG A 388 -18.79 -17.82 8.20
C ARG A 388 -17.58 -17.07 7.65
N TYR A 389 -16.46 -17.78 7.45
CA TYR A 389 -15.26 -17.19 6.88
C TYR A 389 -15.51 -16.64 5.47
N ALA A 390 -16.13 -17.45 4.60
CA ALA A 390 -16.44 -17.04 3.22
C ALA A 390 -17.39 -15.83 3.18
N VAL A 391 -18.45 -15.82 3.98
CA VAL A 391 -19.39 -14.68 4.05
C VAL A 391 -18.70 -13.40 4.50
N ASN A 392 -17.85 -13.47 5.54
CA ASN A 392 -17.17 -12.27 6.04
C ASN A 392 -16.06 -11.83 5.10
N MET A 393 -15.32 -12.74 4.48
CA MET A 393 -14.33 -12.43 3.44
C MET A 393 -14.96 -11.69 2.26
N ASP A 394 -16.09 -12.19 1.76
CA ASP A 394 -16.80 -11.56 0.66
C ASP A 394 -17.31 -10.15 1.04
N ARG A 395 -17.85 -9.99 2.25
CA ARG A 395 -18.33 -8.68 2.73
C ARG A 395 -17.21 -7.66 2.93
N PHE A 396 -16.03 -8.11 3.34
CA PHE A 396 -14.96 -7.21 3.74
C PHE A 396 -13.97 -6.91 2.62
N MET A 397 -13.70 -7.89 1.74
CA MET A 397 -12.65 -7.79 0.71
C MET A 397 -13.17 -7.97 -0.72
N VAL A 398 -13.84 -9.11 -1.02
CA VAL A 398 -14.06 -9.53 -2.41
C VAL A 398 -15.16 -8.71 -3.07
N GLU A 399 -16.33 -8.61 -2.44
CA GLU A 399 -17.44 -7.82 -2.97
C GLU A 399 -17.11 -6.32 -3.03
N PRO A 400 -16.45 -5.71 -2.04
CA PRO A 400 -16.02 -4.32 -2.15
C PRO A 400 -15.09 -4.04 -3.34
N ALA A 401 -14.14 -4.92 -3.66
CA ALA A 401 -13.32 -4.78 -4.86
C ALA A 401 -14.15 -4.82 -6.14
N ARG A 402 -15.11 -5.76 -6.23
CA ARG A 402 -16.05 -5.86 -7.36
C ARG A 402 -16.97 -4.62 -7.45
N PHE A 403 -17.42 -4.09 -6.31
CA PHE A 403 -18.20 -2.86 -6.26
C PHE A 403 -17.43 -1.69 -6.89
N VAL A 404 -16.18 -1.48 -6.50
CA VAL A 404 -15.36 -0.40 -7.08
C VAL A 404 -15.16 -0.61 -8.58
N ALA A 405 -14.85 -1.84 -9.02
CA ALA A 405 -14.73 -2.15 -10.45
C ALA A 405 -16.04 -1.85 -11.21
N THR A 406 -17.19 -2.14 -10.60
CA THR A 406 -18.51 -1.83 -11.17
C THR A 406 -18.71 -0.31 -11.34
N VAL A 407 -18.32 0.49 -10.34
CA VAL A 407 -18.39 1.96 -10.42
C VAL A 407 -17.51 2.47 -11.55
N TYR A 408 -16.27 2.02 -11.66
CA TYR A 408 -15.36 2.43 -12.74
C TYR A 408 -15.87 2.01 -14.12
N ALA A 409 -16.36 0.78 -14.26
CA ALA A 409 -16.97 0.29 -15.50
C ALA A 409 -18.18 1.13 -15.91
N SER A 410 -19.06 1.52 -14.98
CA SER A 410 -20.22 2.39 -15.24
C SER A 410 -19.83 3.79 -15.71
N GLN A 411 -18.64 4.26 -15.35
CA GLN A 411 -18.04 5.52 -15.80
C GLN A 411 -17.21 5.36 -17.08
N ASN A 412 -17.29 4.21 -17.76
CA ASN A 412 -16.49 3.85 -18.94
C ASN A 412 -14.97 3.91 -18.69
N GLN A 413 -14.53 3.70 -17.45
CA GLN A 413 -13.13 3.61 -17.08
C GLN A 413 -12.66 2.15 -17.09
N PRO A 414 -11.45 1.86 -17.57
CA PRO A 414 -10.91 0.50 -17.54
C PRO A 414 -10.78 -0.01 -16.10
N ALA A 415 -11.42 -1.13 -15.81
CA ALA A 415 -11.32 -1.84 -14.54
C ALA A 415 -10.94 -3.31 -14.81
N TYR A 416 -10.07 -3.85 -13.99
CA TYR A 416 -9.63 -5.23 -14.06
C TYR A 416 -9.72 -5.84 -12.67
N ILE A 417 -10.19 -7.11 -12.59
CA ILE A 417 -10.28 -7.83 -11.31
C ILE A 417 -9.38 -9.05 -11.36
N TYR A 418 -8.62 -9.29 -10.26
CA TYR A 418 -7.90 -10.53 -10.05
C TYR A 418 -8.38 -11.26 -8.79
N ARG A 419 -8.08 -12.57 -8.78
CA ARG A 419 -8.03 -13.40 -7.59
C ARG A 419 -6.67 -14.06 -7.51
N PHE A 420 -6.05 -14.02 -6.35
CA PHE A 420 -4.84 -14.78 -6.09
C PHE A 420 -5.19 -16.05 -5.34
N SER A 421 -5.19 -17.17 -6.05
CA SER A 421 -5.51 -18.50 -5.51
C SER A 421 -4.27 -19.39 -5.37
N TYR A 422 -3.12 -18.92 -5.85
CA TYR A 422 -1.87 -19.69 -5.79
C TYR A 422 -1.36 -19.77 -4.35
N VAL A 423 -1.02 -20.99 -3.96
CA VAL A 423 -0.40 -21.31 -2.67
C VAL A 423 1.00 -21.85 -2.95
N ALA A 424 2.00 -21.27 -2.28
CA ALA A 424 3.38 -21.74 -2.37
C ALA A 424 3.47 -23.25 -2.16
N GLN A 425 4.29 -23.94 -2.95
CA GLN A 425 4.38 -25.41 -2.93
C GLN A 425 4.61 -25.96 -1.51
N SER A 426 5.50 -25.29 -0.75
CA SER A 426 5.82 -25.65 0.63
C SER A 426 4.65 -25.47 1.63
N MET A 427 3.65 -24.65 1.29
CA MET A 427 2.56 -24.27 2.19
C MET A 427 1.24 -25.01 1.91
N ARG A 428 1.11 -25.75 0.81
CA ARG A 428 -0.13 -26.39 0.34
C ARG A 428 -0.77 -27.36 1.34
N LYS A 429 0.02 -27.95 2.24
CA LYS A 429 -0.50 -28.81 3.30
C LYS A 429 -1.11 -28.04 4.47
N GLN A 430 -0.78 -26.75 4.60
CA GLN A 430 -1.18 -25.91 5.73
C GLN A 430 -2.29 -24.92 5.34
N TRP A 431 -2.26 -24.41 4.11
CA TRP A 431 -3.16 -23.38 3.62
C TRP A 431 -4.13 -23.94 2.57
N PRO A 432 -5.44 -23.94 2.86
CA PRO A 432 -6.46 -24.41 1.90
C PRO A 432 -6.74 -23.42 0.76
N GLY A 433 -6.15 -22.24 0.80
CA GLY A 433 -6.20 -21.16 -0.17
C GLY A 433 -5.09 -20.17 0.13
N ALA A 434 -4.95 -19.11 -0.66
CA ALA A 434 -3.95 -18.07 -0.47
C ALA A 434 -4.39 -17.10 0.64
N PRO A 435 -3.73 -17.08 1.81
CA PRO A 435 -4.04 -16.11 2.87
C PRO A 435 -3.76 -14.67 2.46
N HIS A 436 -4.31 -13.72 3.23
CA HIS A 436 -4.06 -12.28 3.08
C HIS A 436 -2.57 -11.95 3.01
N ALA A 437 -2.18 -11.04 2.15
CA ALA A 437 -0.82 -10.55 1.92
C ALA A 437 0.18 -11.59 1.35
N THR A 438 -0.27 -12.79 0.96
CA THR A 438 0.63 -13.81 0.41
C THR A 438 0.94 -13.63 -1.07
N GLU A 439 0.22 -12.78 -1.79
CA GLU A 439 0.51 -12.38 -3.18
C GLU A 439 1.70 -11.44 -3.30
N ILE A 440 2.00 -10.65 -2.27
CA ILE A 440 3.04 -9.61 -2.30
C ILE A 440 4.39 -10.13 -2.83
N PRO A 441 4.99 -11.21 -2.30
CA PRO A 441 6.26 -11.69 -2.82
C PRO A 441 6.19 -12.18 -4.27
N TYR A 442 5.01 -12.49 -4.79
CA TYR A 442 4.80 -12.83 -6.20
C TYR A 442 4.70 -11.58 -7.07
N VAL A 443 4.00 -10.55 -6.63
CA VAL A 443 3.94 -9.25 -7.30
C VAL A 443 5.33 -8.63 -7.43
N PHE A 444 6.15 -8.75 -6.40
CA PHE A 444 7.51 -8.20 -6.36
C PHE A 444 8.59 -9.14 -6.95
N ASP A 445 8.25 -10.39 -7.28
CA ASP A 445 9.23 -11.46 -7.63
C ASP A 445 10.34 -11.60 -6.57
N THR A 446 9.91 -11.55 -5.30
CA THR A 446 10.76 -11.67 -4.11
C THR A 446 10.47 -12.93 -3.29
N VAL A 447 9.88 -13.95 -3.93
CA VAL A 447 9.50 -15.24 -3.31
C VAL A 447 10.69 -15.92 -2.63
N GLN A 448 11.92 -15.72 -3.12
CA GLN A 448 13.13 -16.21 -2.46
C GLN A 448 13.33 -15.57 -1.08
N ALA A 449 13.02 -14.29 -0.90
CA ALA A 449 13.12 -13.62 0.39
C ALA A 449 12.07 -14.14 1.40
N LYS A 450 10.92 -14.63 0.91
CA LYS A 450 9.83 -15.16 1.75
C LYS A 450 10.02 -16.63 2.10
N TYR A 451 10.33 -17.47 1.10
CA TYR A 451 10.31 -18.94 1.25
C TYR A 451 11.71 -19.56 1.35
N GLY A 452 12.77 -18.83 1.02
CA GLY A 452 14.16 -19.27 1.17
C GLY A 452 14.43 -20.62 0.50
N LYS A 453 14.94 -21.57 1.27
CA LYS A 453 15.26 -22.92 0.79
C LYS A 453 14.05 -23.78 0.40
N ASP A 454 12.86 -23.40 0.83
CA ASP A 454 11.62 -24.14 0.59
C ASP A 454 10.89 -23.65 -0.70
N LEU A 455 11.56 -22.75 -1.45
CA LEU A 455 11.08 -22.22 -2.73
C LEU A 455 11.15 -23.29 -3.83
N ALA A 456 10.07 -23.41 -4.60
CA ALA A 456 10.00 -24.32 -5.74
C ALA A 456 10.00 -23.54 -7.08
N PRO A 457 10.44 -24.15 -8.21
CA PRO A 457 10.43 -23.50 -9.53
C PRO A 457 9.05 -22.99 -9.97
N GLN A 458 7.98 -23.64 -9.54
CA GLN A 458 6.60 -23.21 -9.82
C GLN A 458 6.26 -21.89 -9.10
N ASP A 459 6.81 -21.67 -7.91
CA ASP A 459 6.63 -20.44 -7.15
C ASP A 459 7.32 -19.26 -7.89
N GLU A 460 8.54 -19.49 -8.40
CA GLU A 460 9.27 -18.50 -9.21
C GLU A 460 8.55 -18.19 -10.53
N ALA A 461 8.02 -19.21 -11.21
CA ALA A 461 7.28 -19.02 -12.45
C ALA A 461 6.01 -18.18 -12.24
N MET A 462 5.28 -18.42 -11.15
CA MET A 462 4.09 -17.63 -10.78
C MET A 462 4.48 -16.18 -10.45
N ALA A 463 5.57 -15.97 -9.71
CA ALA A 463 6.05 -14.63 -9.37
C ALA A 463 6.42 -13.83 -10.62
N GLN A 464 7.13 -14.44 -11.57
CA GLN A 464 7.45 -13.80 -12.84
C GLN A 464 6.20 -13.46 -13.65
N ALA A 465 5.21 -14.35 -13.66
CA ALA A 465 3.94 -14.11 -14.35
C ALA A 465 3.22 -12.89 -13.73
N MET A 466 3.06 -12.84 -12.41
CA MET A 466 2.39 -11.74 -11.73
C MET A 466 3.12 -10.40 -11.95
N LEU A 467 4.44 -10.37 -11.73
CA LEU A 467 5.25 -9.18 -11.99
C LEU A 467 5.02 -8.65 -13.42
N ASN A 468 4.97 -9.53 -14.42
CA ASN A 468 4.78 -9.12 -15.82
C ASN A 468 3.41 -8.44 -16.04
N TYR A 469 2.32 -8.95 -15.44
CA TYR A 469 0.99 -8.33 -15.52
C TYR A 469 0.95 -6.95 -14.85
N TRP A 470 1.54 -6.80 -13.66
CA TRP A 470 1.62 -5.51 -12.96
C TRP A 470 2.44 -4.48 -13.74
N VAL A 471 3.58 -4.92 -14.26
CA VAL A 471 4.44 -4.07 -15.12
C VAL A 471 3.73 -3.67 -16.41
N ALA A 472 3.02 -4.59 -17.07
CA ALA A 472 2.25 -4.28 -18.27
C ALA A 472 1.17 -3.22 -18.00
N PHE A 473 0.40 -3.40 -16.91
CA PHE A 473 -0.60 -2.42 -16.49
C PHE A 473 0.04 -1.05 -16.18
N ALA A 474 1.15 -1.02 -15.47
CA ALA A 474 1.85 0.24 -15.15
C ALA A 474 2.37 0.95 -16.40
N LYS A 475 2.81 0.21 -17.42
CA LYS A 475 3.30 0.77 -18.69
C LYS A 475 2.19 1.29 -19.59
N THR A 476 1.09 0.56 -19.70
CA THR A 476 0.10 0.77 -20.77
C THR A 476 -1.32 1.04 -20.28
N GLY A 477 -1.66 0.68 -19.04
CA GLY A 477 -3.03 0.63 -18.53
C GLY A 477 -3.79 -0.63 -18.93
N ASP A 478 -3.14 -1.55 -19.65
CA ASP A 478 -3.69 -2.85 -20.04
C ASP A 478 -2.76 -3.97 -19.56
N PRO A 479 -3.18 -4.79 -18.58
CA PRO A 479 -2.35 -5.86 -18.05
C PRO A 479 -2.12 -7.00 -19.05
N SER A 480 -2.89 -7.09 -20.14
CA SER A 480 -2.71 -8.12 -21.17
C SER A 480 -1.45 -7.91 -22.02
N THR A 481 -0.92 -6.69 -22.08
CA THR A 481 0.16 -6.32 -23.00
C THR A 481 1.41 -7.18 -22.78
N GLY A 482 1.76 -8.00 -23.77
CA GLY A 482 2.94 -8.87 -23.73
C GLY A 482 2.81 -10.10 -22.85
N ASN A 483 1.64 -10.36 -22.27
CA ASN A 483 1.36 -11.52 -21.43
C ASN A 483 0.62 -12.62 -22.22
N PRO A 484 0.82 -13.91 -21.87
CA PRO A 484 0.30 -15.02 -22.66
C PRO A 484 -1.22 -15.20 -22.57
N VAL A 485 -1.83 -14.83 -21.44
CA VAL A 485 -3.28 -14.89 -21.21
C VAL A 485 -3.82 -13.48 -21.20
N ALA A 486 -4.79 -13.21 -22.09
CA ALA A 486 -5.46 -11.92 -22.11
C ALA A 486 -6.29 -11.74 -20.83
N TRP A 487 -6.16 -10.56 -20.22
CA TRP A 487 -6.93 -10.18 -19.04
C TRP A 487 -8.08 -9.25 -19.47
N PRO A 488 -9.31 -9.77 -19.60
CA PRO A 488 -10.44 -8.96 -20.05
C PRO A 488 -10.76 -7.84 -19.05
N ARG A 489 -11.21 -6.71 -19.58
CA ARG A 489 -11.80 -5.67 -18.73
C ARG A 489 -13.02 -6.23 -18.01
N PHE A 490 -13.16 -5.85 -16.75
CA PHE A 490 -14.34 -6.18 -15.98
C PHE A 490 -15.54 -5.38 -16.47
N THR A 491 -16.68 -6.06 -16.64
CA THR A 491 -18.00 -5.45 -16.73
C THR A 491 -18.97 -6.24 -15.83
N PRO A 492 -20.04 -5.61 -15.31
CA PRO A 492 -21.03 -6.32 -14.51
C PRO A 492 -21.67 -7.51 -15.23
N GLU A 493 -21.80 -7.43 -16.59
CA GLU A 493 -22.40 -8.46 -17.43
C GLU A 493 -21.50 -9.68 -17.56
N THR A 494 -20.23 -9.47 -17.88
CA THR A 494 -19.25 -10.55 -18.09
C THR A 494 -18.71 -11.10 -16.79
N ASN A 495 -18.58 -10.22 -15.79
CA ASN A 495 -18.03 -10.51 -14.45
C ASN A 495 -16.72 -11.32 -14.49
N MET A 496 -15.81 -10.90 -15.38
CA MET A 496 -14.54 -11.58 -15.62
C MET A 496 -13.56 -11.34 -14.48
N VAL A 497 -12.83 -12.39 -14.10
CA VAL A 497 -11.72 -12.35 -13.15
C VAL A 497 -10.50 -13.02 -13.78
N MET A 498 -9.31 -12.49 -13.50
CA MET A 498 -8.05 -13.20 -13.73
C MET A 498 -7.69 -13.93 -12.44
N ASP A 499 -7.82 -15.25 -12.43
CA ASP A 499 -7.41 -16.07 -11.28
C ASP A 499 -5.99 -16.61 -11.50
N PHE A 500 -5.09 -16.29 -10.57
CA PHE A 500 -3.75 -16.86 -10.48
C PHE A 500 -3.84 -18.20 -9.74
N THR A 501 -4.14 -19.25 -10.49
CA THR A 501 -4.56 -20.55 -9.95
C THR A 501 -3.39 -21.40 -9.44
N PRO A 502 -3.63 -22.36 -8.52
CA PRO A 502 -2.55 -23.21 -7.99
C PRO A 502 -1.86 -24.10 -9.03
N ASN A 503 -2.59 -24.53 -10.08
CA ASN A 503 -2.11 -25.58 -10.96
C ASN A 503 -1.97 -25.15 -12.43
N ASN A 504 -2.77 -24.18 -12.88
CA ASN A 504 -2.89 -23.83 -14.31
C ASN A 504 -2.27 -22.45 -14.63
N GLY A 505 -1.62 -21.77 -13.66
CA GLY A 505 -1.16 -20.40 -13.84
C GLY A 505 -2.32 -19.41 -13.90
N PRO A 506 -2.12 -18.24 -14.57
CA PRO A 506 -3.18 -17.25 -14.77
C PRO A 506 -4.29 -17.80 -15.68
N VAL A 507 -5.54 -17.67 -15.27
CA VAL A 507 -6.74 -18.08 -16.01
C VAL A 507 -7.76 -16.95 -15.99
N ALA A 508 -8.21 -16.50 -17.16
CA ALA A 508 -9.30 -15.54 -17.27
C ALA A 508 -10.64 -16.30 -17.39
N GLU A 509 -11.53 -16.07 -16.44
CA GLU A 509 -12.82 -16.77 -16.38
C GLU A 509 -13.93 -15.87 -15.86
N THR A 510 -15.18 -16.24 -16.09
CA THR A 510 -16.31 -15.66 -15.35
C THR A 510 -16.18 -16.05 -13.89
N ASP A 511 -16.29 -15.08 -12.97
CA ASP A 511 -16.04 -15.31 -11.54
C ASP A 511 -16.95 -16.42 -11.00
N PRO A 512 -16.40 -17.57 -10.56
CA PRO A 512 -17.19 -18.67 -10.00
C PRO A 512 -17.88 -18.28 -8.69
N TRP A 513 -17.46 -17.19 -8.04
CA TRP A 513 -18.08 -16.68 -6.81
C TRP A 513 -19.22 -15.68 -7.07
N LYS A 514 -19.59 -15.47 -8.33
CA LYS A 514 -20.60 -14.47 -8.72
C LYS A 514 -21.88 -14.54 -7.88
N ALA A 515 -22.44 -15.73 -7.67
CA ALA A 515 -23.68 -15.90 -6.89
C ALA A 515 -23.55 -15.42 -5.43
N ARG A 516 -22.40 -15.70 -4.79
CA ARG A 516 -22.08 -15.23 -3.44
C ARG A 516 -21.95 -13.71 -3.39
N LEU A 517 -21.25 -13.16 -4.38
CA LEU A 517 -21.00 -11.72 -4.47
C LEU A 517 -22.26 -10.94 -4.83
N ASP A 518 -23.16 -11.52 -5.64
CA ASP A 518 -24.44 -10.88 -5.98
C ASP A 518 -25.36 -10.73 -4.77
N VAL A 519 -25.49 -11.77 -3.95
CA VAL A 519 -26.31 -11.69 -2.74
C VAL A 519 -25.69 -10.80 -1.67
N THR A 520 -24.34 -10.75 -1.61
CA THR A 520 -23.61 -9.84 -0.72
C THR A 520 -23.81 -8.37 -1.15
N ALA A 521 -23.72 -8.08 -2.44
CA ALA A 521 -24.01 -6.75 -2.98
C ALA A 521 -25.45 -6.32 -2.72
N ALA A 522 -26.42 -7.21 -2.89
CA ALA A 522 -27.83 -6.92 -2.69
C ALA A 522 -28.13 -6.46 -1.25
N ILE A 523 -27.57 -7.13 -0.24
CA ILE A 523 -27.81 -6.73 1.15
C ILE A 523 -27.11 -5.42 1.52
N VAL A 524 -25.91 -5.17 1.01
CA VAL A 524 -25.21 -3.90 1.27
C VAL A 524 -25.91 -2.72 0.61
N SER A 525 -26.40 -2.92 -0.63
CA SER A 525 -27.12 -1.88 -1.36
C SER A 525 -28.51 -1.58 -0.79
N SER A 526 -29.12 -2.50 -0.05
CA SER A 526 -30.40 -2.30 0.64
C SER A 526 -30.25 -1.59 1.99
N ALA A 527 -29.03 -1.43 2.51
CA ALA A 527 -28.79 -0.66 3.73
C ALA A 527 -29.07 0.84 3.47
N PRO A 528 -29.71 1.55 4.43
CA PRO A 528 -29.90 2.98 4.27
C PRO A 528 -28.56 3.68 4.06
N PRO A 529 -28.51 4.73 3.20
CA PRO A 529 -27.28 5.48 3.00
C PRO A 529 -26.78 6.03 4.34
N ALA A 530 -25.46 6.04 4.51
CA ALA A 530 -24.85 6.64 5.68
C ALA A 530 -25.33 8.10 5.85
N PRO A 531 -25.56 8.57 7.09
CA PRO A 531 -25.95 9.95 7.33
C PRO A 531 -24.95 10.90 6.70
N ALA A 532 -25.46 11.94 6.04
CA ALA A 532 -24.62 13.00 5.48
C ALA A 532 -23.71 13.58 6.58
N PRO A 533 -22.47 13.96 6.27
CA PRO A 533 -21.60 14.62 7.23
C PRO A 533 -22.30 15.86 7.78
N PRO A 534 -22.18 16.15 9.09
CA PRO A 534 -22.75 17.36 9.67
C PRO A 534 -22.18 18.58 8.94
N ALA A 535 -23.05 19.53 8.60
CA ALA A 535 -22.64 20.79 7.99
C ALA A 535 -21.56 21.44 8.85
N ARG A 536 -20.47 21.88 8.22
CA ARG A 536 -19.42 22.61 8.94
C ARG A 536 -19.99 23.85 9.66
N PRO A 537 -19.54 24.15 10.88
CA PRO A 537 -19.69 25.50 11.39
C PRO A 537 -19.03 26.46 10.40
N ALA A 538 -19.77 27.45 9.95
CA ALA A 538 -19.23 28.50 9.07
C ALA A 538 -17.96 29.09 9.71
N SER A 539 -16.86 29.12 8.97
CA SER A 539 -15.65 29.81 9.42
C SER A 539 -16.04 31.26 9.73
N PRO A 540 -15.65 31.82 10.89
CA PRO A 540 -15.90 33.22 11.16
C PRO A 540 -15.27 34.05 10.04
N ALA A 541 -16.07 34.91 9.43
CA ALA A 541 -15.63 35.81 8.37
C ALA A 541 -14.41 36.58 8.86
N ARG A 542 -13.30 36.53 8.11
CA ARG A 542 -12.13 37.38 8.36
C ARG A 542 -12.61 38.83 8.30
N ARG A 543 -12.55 39.53 9.42
CA ARG A 543 -12.65 41.00 9.48
C ARG A 543 -11.27 41.59 9.26
#